data_d7e5bf2bfbeb3f843d5a69f04eabdfe2
#
_entry.id   d7e5bf2bfbeb3f843d5a69f04eabdfe2
#
_cell.length_a   1.000
_cell.length_b   1.000
_cell.length_c   1.000
_cell.angle_alpha   90.00
_cell.angle_beta   90.00
_cell.angle_gamma   90.00
#
_symmetry.space_group_name_H-M   'P 1'
#
loop_
_entity.id
_entity.type
_entity.pdbx_description
1 polymer ?
#
loop_
_entity_poly.entity_id
_entity_poly.type
_entity_poly.pdbx_seq_one_letter_code
_entity_poly.pdbx_strand_id
1 'polypeptide(L)'
;MNQEQIKAIQSKIGTTPDGFWGPKSVKACQSYLRKLMPPQNPWPKTDQSSLTKFYGPSGRESQLVNLDVLGLGVLYDDKSVKTILCHKKVAESLKRVLTAISKGPNSHVLKEYAGCYNNRKMRGGSLPSLHARGAAIDFSPSSNGNHTFWPTKATMPLEIMEEFAKEGWLSAGAFWSRDAMHFQATK
;
A
#
# COMPACT_ATOMS: atom_id res chain seq x y z
N MET A 1 6.39 -14.83 6.58
CA MET A 1 7.54 -15.33 5.76
C MET A 1 8.39 -16.25 6.60
N ASN A 2 9.19 -17.13 5.97
CA ASN A 2 10.16 -17.96 6.68
C ASN A 2 11.46 -17.17 6.97
N GLN A 3 12.37 -17.79 7.76
CA GLN A 3 13.60 -17.11 8.21
C GLN A 3 14.55 -16.74 7.06
N GLU A 4 14.66 -17.57 6.02
CA GLU A 4 15.50 -17.27 4.86
C GLU A 4 14.96 -16.10 4.03
N GLN A 5 13.66 -16.00 3.89
CA GLN A 5 13.02 -14.83 3.25
C GLN A 5 13.26 -13.54 4.04
N ILE A 6 13.21 -13.62 5.39
CA ILE A 6 13.52 -12.47 6.25
C ILE A 6 14.99 -12.05 6.10
N LYS A 7 15.93 -12.99 6.08
CA LYS A 7 17.36 -12.71 5.83
C LYS A 7 17.60 -12.06 4.47
N ALA A 8 16.91 -12.55 3.42
CA ALA A 8 17.00 -11.95 2.09
C ALA A 8 16.52 -10.49 2.09
N ILE A 9 15.40 -10.20 2.76
CA ILE A 9 14.91 -8.82 2.94
C ILE A 9 15.93 -7.98 3.72
N GLN A 10 16.47 -8.49 4.84
CA GLN A 10 17.48 -7.79 5.64
C GLN A 10 18.72 -7.45 4.83
N SER A 11 19.24 -8.37 4.03
CA SER A 11 20.35 -8.11 3.12
C SER A 11 20.02 -7.01 2.12
N LYS A 12 18.84 -7.05 1.50
CA LYS A 12 18.38 -6.06 0.51
C LYS A 12 18.26 -4.65 1.10
N ILE A 13 17.74 -4.52 2.32
CA ILE A 13 17.56 -3.23 3.00
C ILE A 13 18.81 -2.74 3.74
N GLY A 14 19.93 -3.49 3.67
CA GLY A 14 21.22 -3.10 4.24
C GLY A 14 21.32 -3.21 5.77
N THR A 15 20.70 -4.26 6.35
CA THR A 15 20.87 -4.59 7.77
C THR A 15 21.39 -6.02 7.94
N THR A 16 21.81 -6.39 9.16
CA THR A 16 22.34 -7.73 9.46
C THR A 16 21.32 -8.81 9.12
N PRO A 17 21.64 -9.80 8.26
CA PRO A 17 20.73 -10.86 7.83
C PRO A 17 20.69 -12.02 8.83
N ASP A 18 20.24 -11.75 10.05
CA ASP A 18 20.15 -12.73 11.15
C ASP A 18 18.83 -13.52 11.17
N GLY A 19 17.85 -13.09 10.34
CA GLY A 19 16.52 -13.69 10.28
C GLY A 19 15.60 -13.27 11.42
N PHE A 20 16.05 -12.35 12.32
CA PHE A 20 15.26 -11.79 13.39
C PHE A 20 14.75 -10.38 13.03
N TRP A 21 13.43 -10.23 12.91
CA TRP A 21 12.82 -8.95 12.55
C TRP A 21 12.55 -8.09 13.76
N GLY A 22 13.57 -7.35 14.19
CA GLY A 22 13.52 -6.44 15.33
C GLY A 22 13.50 -4.96 14.93
N PRO A 23 13.59 -4.04 15.92
CA PRO A 23 13.55 -2.59 15.68
C PRO A 23 14.59 -2.09 14.68
N LYS A 24 15.79 -2.71 14.62
CA LYS A 24 16.83 -2.37 13.65
C LYS A 24 16.37 -2.66 12.22
N SER A 25 15.79 -3.85 11.97
CA SER A 25 15.27 -4.23 10.66
C SER A 25 14.10 -3.34 10.24
N VAL A 26 13.18 -3.03 11.16
CA VAL A 26 12.06 -2.10 10.91
C VAL A 26 12.60 -0.74 10.47
N LYS A 27 13.54 -0.14 11.22
CA LYS A 27 14.14 1.16 10.89
C LYS A 27 14.89 1.13 9.56
N ALA A 28 15.64 0.07 9.28
CA ALA A 28 16.35 -0.10 8.02
C ALA A 28 15.37 -0.19 6.83
N CYS A 29 14.29 -0.96 6.97
CA CYS A 29 13.25 -1.09 5.94
C CYS A 29 12.57 0.25 5.65
N GLN A 30 12.16 0.97 6.67
CA GLN A 30 11.56 2.30 6.51
C GLN A 30 12.53 3.27 5.82
N SER A 31 13.81 3.27 6.21
CA SER A 31 14.84 4.10 5.60
C SER A 31 15.10 3.72 4.15
N TYR A 32 15.12 2.42 3.85
CA TYR A 32 15.25 1.90 2.49
C TYR A 32 14.10 2.36 1.59
N LEU A 33 12.86 2.16 2.01
CA LEU A 33 11.68 2.56 1.23
C LEU A 33 11.60 4.09 1.07
N ARG A 34 11.97 4.87 2.10
CA ARG A 34 12.03 6.34 1.97
C ARG A 34 13.03 6.82 0.92
N LYS A 35 14.16 6.12 0.73
CA LYS A 35 15.14 6.45 -0.33
C LYS A 35 14.59 6.21 -1.75
N LEU A 36 13.59 5.34 -1.90
CA LEU A 36 12.91 5.10 -3.18
C LEU A 36 11.85 6.14 -3.48
N MET A 37 11.37 6.88 -2.47
CA MET A 37 10.33 7.89 -2.66
C MET A 37 10.85 9.10 -3.44
N PRO A 38 9.98 9.80 -4.19
CA PRO A 38 10.34 11.05 -4.85
C PRO A 38 10.90 12.06 -3.82
N PRO A 39 11.96 12.82 -4.16
CA PRO A 39 12.52 13.84 -3.27
C PRO A 39 11.49 14.87 -2.79
N GLN A 40 10.55 15.22 -3.67
CA GLN A 40 9.36 16.00 -3.33
C GLN A 40 8.14 15.10 -3.36
N ASN A 41 7.91 14.39 -2.25
CA ASN A 41 6.74 13.54 -2.13
C ASN A 41 5.46 14.41 -2.22
N PRO A 42 4.58 14.21 -3.23
CA PRO A 42 3.44 15.09 -3.48
C PRO A 42 2.29 14.89 -2.48
N TRP A 43 2.31 13.81 -1.70
CA TRP A 43 1.19 13.42 -0.85
C TRP A 43 1.12 14.23 0.45
N PRO A 44 -0.07 14.38 1.04
CA PRO A 44 -0.26 15.08 2.31
C PRO A 44 0.24 14.28 3.50
N LYS A 45 0.38 14.95 4.65
CA LYS A 45 0.56 14.27 5.94
C LYS A 45 -0.68 13.44 6.30
N THR A 46 -0.51 12.47 7.20
CA THR A 46 -1.57 11.53 7.62
C THR A 46 -2.64 12.12 8.53
N ASP A 47 -2.48 13.34 9.05
CA ASP A 47 -3.47 13.98 9.90
C ASP A 47 -4.72 14.40 9.11
N GLN A 48 -5.90 14.38 9.76
CA GLN A 48 -7.19 14.62 9.10
C GLN A 48 -7.32 16.03 8.48
N SER A 49 -6.64 17.04 9.06
CA SER A 49 -6.65 18.41 8.52
C SER A 49 -5.91 18.45 7.17
N SER A 50 -4.69 17.90 7.12
CA SER A 50 -3.89 17.78 5.89
C SER A 50 -4.61 16.96 4.82
N LEU A 51 -5.23 15.83 5.22
CA LEU A 51 -6.02 14.98 4.32
C LEU A 51 -7.23 15.72 3.74
N THR A 52 -7.97 16.45 4.58
CA THR A 52 -9.15 17.22 4.14
C THR A 52 -8.75 18.39 3.23
N LYS A 53 -7.67 19.09 3.55
CA LYS A 53 -7.13 20.18 2.72
C LYS A 53 -6.72 19.66 1.33
N PHE A 54 -6.12 18.49 1.25
CA PHE A 54 -5.57 17.95 0.02
C PHE A 54 -6.58 17.16 -0.81
N TYR A 55 -7.31 16.21 -0.19
CA TYR A 55 -8.27 15.32 -0.86
C TYR A 55 -9.72 15.81 -0.78
N GLY A 56 -10.01 16.75 0.11
CA GLY A 56 -11.38 17.12 0.45
C GLY A 56 -11.96 16.26 1.58
N PRO A 57 -13.22 16.53 1.97
CA PRO A 57 -13.91 15.74 2.99
C PRO A 57 -14.06 14.27 2.56
N SER A 58 -14.09 13.38 3.55
CA SER A 58 -14.36 11.95 3.31
C SER A 58 -15.76 11.74 2.72
N GLY A 59 -15.92 10.71 1.87
CA GLY A 59 -17.19 10.39 1.23
C GLY A 59 -17.60 11.34 0.09
N ARG A 60 -16.72 12.26 -0.35
CA ARG A 60 -17.02 13.19 -1.44
C ARG A 60 -16.77 12.54 -2.80
N GLU A 61 -17.79 11.93 -3.37
CA GLU A 61 -17.70 11.18 -4.63
C GLU A 61 -17.33 12.02 -5.85
N SER A 62 -17.63 13.33 -5.86
CA SER A 62 -17.23 14.25 -6.94
C SER A 62 -15.71 14.42 -7.11
N GLN A 63 -14.91 13.88 -6.20
CA GLN A 63 -13.45 13.82 -6.30
C GLN A 63 -12.93 12.48 -6.83
N LEU A 64 -13.83 11.51 -7.05
CA LEU A 64 -13.48 10.17 -7.49
C LEU A 64 -13.55 10.04 -9.02
N VAL A 65 -12.74 9.14 -9.55
CA VAL A 65 -12.72 8.76 -10.95
C VAL A 65 -12.62 7.25 -11.07
N ASN A 66 -13.16 6.69 -12.15
CA ASN A 66 -12.97 5.29 -12.52
C ASN A 66 -11.64 5.15 -13.25
N LEU A 67 -10.62 4.65 -12.55
CA LEU A 67 -9.32 4.33 -13.15
C LEU A 67 -9.44 3.04 -13.95
N ASP A 68 -9.19 3.10 -15.25
CA ASP A 68 -9.13 1.92 -16.10
C ASP A 68 -7.92 1.04 -15.75
N VAL A 69 -8.19 -0.22 -15.39
CA VAL A 69 -7.20 -1.26 -15.06
C VAL A 69 -7.37 -2.51 -15.91
N LEU A 70 -8.15 -2.42 -16.99
CA LEU A 70 -8.35 -3.51 -17.93
C LEU A 70 -6.99 -4.00 -18.47
N GLY A 71 -6.80 -5.31 -18.50
CA GLY A 71 -5.56 -5.93 -18.97
C GLY A 71 -4.40 -5.97 -17.96
N LEU A 72 -4.54 -5.39 -16.76
CA LEU A 72 -3.50 -5.46 -15.72
C LEU A 72 -3.56 -6.72 -14.86
N GLY A 73 -4.57 -7.58 -15.04
CA GLY A 73 -4.73 -8.80 -14.25
C GLY A 73 -5.27 -8.59 -12.84
N VAL A 74 -5.96 -7.45 -12.60
CA VAL A 74 -6.61 -7.17 -11.31
C VAL A 74 -7.88 -8.02 -11.20
N LEU A 75 -7.97 -8.81 -10.11
CA LEU A 75 -9.17 -9.61 -9.81
C LEU A 75 -9.72 -9.23 -8.43
N TYR A 76 -11.02 -9.25 -8.30
CA TYR A 76 -11.76 -9.18 -7.05
C TYR A 76 -12.69 -10.40 -6.98
N ASP A 77 -12.49 -11.25 -5.97
CA ASP A 77 -13.24 -12.48 -5.82
C ASP A 77 -13.27 -13.29 -7.14
N ASP A 78 -12.07 -13.54 -7.69
CA ASP A 78 -11.76 -14.23 -8.96
C ASP A 78 -12.40 -13.60 -10.22
N LYS A 79 -13.04 -12.44 -10.10
CA LYS A 79 -13.65 -11.72 -11.22
C LYS A 79 -12.75 -10.58 -11.70
N SER A 80 -12.60 -10.44 -13.02
CA SER A 80 -11.82 -9.36 -13.62
C SER A 80 -12.38 -7.99 -13.27
N VAL A 81 -11.52 -7.13 -12.73
CA VAL A 81 -11.82 -5.72 -12.44
C VAL A 81 -11.45 -4.89 -13.65
N LYS A 82 -12.40 -4.18 -14.22
CA LYS A 82 -12.16 -3.27 -15.36
C LYS A 82 -11.73 -1.88 -14.90
N THR A 83 -12.32 -1.40 -13.79
CA THR A 83 -12.03 -0.07 -13.25
C THR A 83 -11.92 -0.10 -11.74
N ILE A 84 -11.07 0.76 -11.19
CA ILE A 84 -10.96 1.01 -9.75
C ILE A 84 -11.45 2.42 -9.46
N LEU A 85 -12.43 2.56 -8.57
CA LEU A 85 -12.91 3.87 -8.11
C LEU A 85 -11.89 4.43 -7.10
N CYS A 86 -11.19 5.50 -7.48
CA CYS A 86 -10.16 6.13 -6.66
C CYS A 86 -10.23 7.65 -6.74
N HIS A 87 -9.52 8.35 -5.85
CA HIS A 87 -9.44 9.81 -5.91
C HIS A 87 -8.70 10.27 -7.18
N LYS A 88 -9.22 11.28 -7.87
CA LYS A 88 -8.64 11.81 -9.11
C LYS A 88 -7.15 12.20 -9.01
N LYS A 89 -6.70 12.68 -7.84
CA LYS A 89 -5.30 13.08 -7.62
C LYS A 89 -4.34 11.89 -7.53
N VAL A 90 -4.81 10.70 -7.20
CA VAL A 90 -3.96 9.51 -7.10
C VAL A 90 -4.04 8.60 -8.33
N ALA A 91 -5.00 8.81 -9.22
CA ALA A 91 -5.31 7.90 -10.32
C ALA A 91 -4.10 7.57 -11.19
N GLU A 92 -3.37 8.59 -11.66
CA GLU A 92 -2.19 8.40 -12.53
C GLU A 92 -1.05 7.68 -11.81
N SER A 93 -0.78 8.06 -10.55
CA SER A 93 0.22 7.39 -9.72
C SER A 93 -0.16 5.92 -9.48
N LEU A 94 -1.41 5.66 -9.11
CA LEU A 94 -1.92 4.31 -8.92
C LEU A 94 -1.84 3.48 -10.21
N LYS A 95 -2.15 4.06 -11.36
CA LYS A 95 -2.01 3.38 -12.67
C LYS A 95 -0.57 2.95 -12.94
N ARG A 96 0.41 3.82 -12.66
CA ARG A 96 1.84 3.48 -12.81
C ARG A 96 2.25 2.33 -11.90
N VAL A 97 1.87 2.38 -10.61
CA VAL A 97 2.13 1.29 -9.66
C VAL A 97 1.54 -0.03 -10.15
N LEU A 98 0.25 -0.06 -10.48
CA LEU A 98 -0.42 -1.30 -10.92
C LEU A 98 0.17 -1.84 -12.22
N THR A 99 0.57 -0.96 -13.13
CA THR A 99 1.25 -1.35 -14.38
C THR A 99 2.64 -1.94 -14.10
N ALA A 100 3.41 -1.38 -13.17
CA ALA A 100 4.70 -1.93 -12.79
C ALA A 100 4.54 -3.31 -12.13
N ILE A 101 3.59 -3.45 -11.20
CA ILE A 101 3.31 -4.73 -10.54
C ILE A 101 2.86 -5.79 -11.57
N SER A 102 1.99 -5.44 -12.53
CA SER A 102 1.48 -6.39 -13.54
C SER A 102 2.57 -6.99 -14.41
N LYS A 103 3.69 -6.27 -14.61
CA LYS A 103 4.87 -6.71 -15.37
C LYS A 103 5.93 -7.38 -14.51
N GLY A 104 5.80 -7.32 -13.20
CA GLY A 104 6.78 -7.85 -12.23
C GLY A 104 6.51 -9.30 -11.82
N PRO A 105 7.47 -9.92 -11.12
CA PRO A 105 7.39 -11.32 -10.68
C PRO A 105 6.28 -11.55 -9.64
N ASN A 106 5.85 -10.52 -8.94
CA ASN A 106 4.82 -10.58 -7.90
C ASN A 106 3.43 -10.13 -8.38
N SER A 107 3.15 -10.21 -9.70
CA SER A 107 1.87 -9.82 -10.31
C SER A 107 0.66 -10.59 -9.76
N HIS A 108 0.89 -11.77 -9.15
CA HIS A 108 -0.15 -12.55 -8.49
C HIS A 108 -0.88 -11.76 -7.37
N VAL A 109 -0.23 -10.77 -6.75
CA VAL A 109 -0.84 -9.90 -5.72
C VAL A 109 -2.05 -9.14 -6.26
N LEU A 110 -2.07 -8.79 -7.55
CA LEU A 110 -3.20 -8.13 -8.20
C LEU A 110 -4.46 -9.00 -8.28
N LYS A 111 -4.30 -10.32 -8.22
CA LYS A 111 -5.43 -11.28 -8.23
C LYS A 111 -6.22 -11.30 -6.93
N GLU A 112 -5.69 -10.68 -5.89
CA GLU A 112 -6.31 -10.58 -4.57
C GLU A 112 -6.59 -9.12 -4.19
N TYR A 113 -7.08 -8.31 -5.14
CA TYR A 113 -7.49 -6.93 -4.87
C TYR A 113 -8.65 -6.91 -3.88
N ALA A 114 -8.56 -6.04 -2.86
CA ALA A 114 -9.52 -6.00 -1.76
C ALA A 114 -10.22 -4.65 -1.57
N GLY A 115 -10.00 -3.70 -2.47
CA GLY A 115 -10.73 -2.44 -2.52
C GLY A 115 -9.86 -1.18 -2.44
N CYS A 116 -10.40 -0.08 -2.96
CA CYS A 116 -9.80 1.25 -2.91
C CYS A 116 -10.75 2.24 -2.22
N TYR A 117 -11.85 2.64 -2.85
CA TYR A 117 -12.84 3.51 -2.23
C TYR A 117 -13.83 2.74 -1.36
N ASN A 118 -13.95 3.18 -0.11
CA ASN A 118 -14.97 2.71 0.83
C ASN A 118 -15.24 3.80 1.87
N ASN A 119 -16.44 4.39 1.83
CA ASN A 119 -16.83 5.46 2.75
C ASN A 119 -17.13 4.92 4.16
N ARG A 120 -16.08 4.71 4.93
CA ARG A 120 -16.14 4.17 6.29
C ARG A 120 -15.15 4.85 7.23
N LYS A 121 -15.36 4.70 8.51
CA LYS A 121 -14.37 5.03 9.56
C LYS A 121 -13.22 4.01 9.57
N MET A 122 -12.11 4.39 10.15
CA MET A 122 -11.02 3.44 10.46
C MET A 122 -11.54 2.34 11.42
N ARG A 123 -11.08 1.12 11.22
CA ARG A 123 -11.44 0.00 12.12
C ARG A 123 -10.93 0.29 13.53
N GLY A 124 -11.82 0.21 14.52
CA GLY A 124 -11.50 0.51 15.92
C GLY A 124 -11.31 2.01 16.22
N GLY A 125 -11.66 2.91 15.30
CA GLY A 125 -11.53 4.35 15.47
C GLY A 125 -12.79 5.14 15.08
N SER A 126 -12.83 6.42 15.46
CA SER A 126 -13.91 7.36 15.12
C SER A 126 -13.63 8.18 13.86
N LEU A 127 -12.37 8.30 13.46
CA LEU A 127 -11.94 9.12 12.33
C LEU A 127 -12.19 8.41 10.99
N PRO A 128 -12.44 9.17 9.90
CA PRO A 128 -12.58 8.60 8.56
C PRO A 128 -11.32 7.85 8.12
N SER A 129 -11.51 6.69 7.50
CA SER A 129 -10.44 5.96 6.81
C SER A 129 -9.98 6.74 5.56
N LEU A 130 -8.74 6.52 5.12
CA LEU A 130 -8.26 7.08 3.86
C LEU A 130 -8.95 6.45 2.64
N HIS A 131 -9.46 5.22 2.78
CA HIS A 131 -10.37 4.63 1.79
C HIS A 131 -11.63 5.48 1.55
N ALA A 132 -12.12 6.19 2.56
CA ALA A 132 -13.26 7.08 2.40
C ALA A 132 -12.96 8.33 1.54
N ARG A 133 -11.71 8.48 1.11
CA ARG A 133 -11.27 9.48 0.12
C ARG A 133 -10.78 8.85 -1.19
N GLY A 134 -10.80 7.52 -1.31
CA GLY A 134 -10.25 6.81 -2.48
C GLY A 134 -8.74 6.98 -2.67
N ALA A 135 -8.00 7.22 -1.58
CA ALA A 135 -6.55 7.46 -1.59
C ALA A 135 -5.76 6.37 -0.85
N ALA A 136 -6.36 5.20 -0.68
CA ALA A 136 -5.74 3.98 -0.18
C ALA A 136 -6.25 2.78 -0.98
N ILE A 137 -5.48 1.69 -0.99
CA ILE A 137 -5.80 0.45 -1.70
C ILE A 137 -5.28 -0.75 -0.91
N ASP A 138 -6.03 -1.85 -0.94
CA ASP A 138 -5.72 -3.08 -0.23
C ASP A 138 -5.55 -4.26 -1.20
N PHE A 139 -4.57 -5.15 -0.90
CA PHE A 139 -4.32 -6.40 -1.62
C PHE A 139 -4.04 -7.56 -0.66
N SER A 140 -4.45 -8.77 -1.04
CA SER A 140 -4.18 -10.03 -0.32
C SER A 140 -4.54 -9.98 1.17
N PRO A 141 -5.81 -9.66 1.51
CA PRO A 141 -6.24 -9.46 2.89
C PRO A 141 -6.17 -10.74 3.74
N SER A 142 -6.29 -11.91 3.13
CA SER A 142 -6.26 -13.21 3.81
C SER A 142 -4.96 -13.46 4.56
N SER A 143 -3.83 -13.06 3.95
CA SER A 143 -2.48 -13.28 4.47
C SER A 143 -1.83 -12.01 5.05
N ASN A 144 -2.40 -10.82 4.82
CA ASN A 144 -1.80 -9.53 5.13
C ASN A 144 -2.71 -8.59 5.94
N GLY A 145 -3.75 -9.14 6.57
CA GLY A 145 -4.77 -8.34 7.25
C GLY A 145 -4.27 -7.51 8.44
N ASN A 146 -5.17 -6.68 8.96
CA ASN A 146 -4.91 -5.63 9.97
C ASN A 146 -4.15 -6.09 11.23
N HIS A 147 -4.31 -7.35 11.65
CA HIS A 147 -3.66 -7.89 12.85
C HIS A 147 -2.46 -8.80 12.54
N THR A 148 -2.05 -8.87 11.26
CA THR A 148 -0.96 -9.74 10.81
C THR A 148 0.34 -8.94 10.71
N PHE A 149 1.34 -9.32 11.53
CA PHE A 149 2.64 -8.62 11.56
C PHE A 149 3.50 -8.97 10.36
N TRP A 150 4.02 -7.96 9.71
CA TRP A 150 4.95 -8.09 8.60
C TRP A 150 6.41 -7.93 9.06
N PRO A 151 7.34 -8.72 8.54
CA PRO A 151 7.20 -9.85 7.62
C PRO A 151 7.06 -11.20 8.35
N THR A 152 6.96 -11.22 9.68
CA THR A 152 7.01 -12.45 10.48
C THR A 152 5.82 -13.39 10.26
N LYS A 153 4.65 -12.83 9.97
CA LYS A 153 3.41 -13.57 9.71
C LYS A 153 2.80 -13.19 8.35
N ALA A 154 2.79 -11.91 8.03
CA ALA A 154 2.31 -11.42 6.73
C ALA A 154 3.29 -11.79 5.60
N THR A 155 2.74 -11.88 4.37
CA THR A 155 3.46 -12.41 3.19
C THR A 155 3.65 -11.38 2.08
N MET A 156 3.21 -10.14 2.24
CA MET A 156 3.33 -9.09 1.21
C MET A 156 4.81 -8.96 0.78
N PRO A 157 5.12 -9.16 -0.51
CA PRO A 157 6.48 -9.01 -1.00
C PRO A 157 7.01 -7.59 -0.81
N LEU A 158 8.30 -7.46 -0.44
CA LEU A 158 8.94 -6.14 -0.32
C LEU A 158 8.89 -5.38 -1.65
N GLU A 159 9.02 -6.07 -2.78
CA GLU A 159 8.98 -5.51 -4.12
C GLU A 159 7.67 -4.77 -4.41
N ILE A 160 6.55 -5.26 -3.90
CA ILE A 160 5.26 -4.55 -4.00
C ILE A 160 5.32 -3.24 -3.21
N MET A 161 5.90 -3.25 -2.01
CA MET A 161 6.08 -2.03 -1.20
C MET A 161 7.03 -1.03 -1.89
N GLU A 162 8.04 -1.53 -2.62
CA GLU A 162 8.96 -0.71 -3.41
C GLU A 162 8.25 0.01 -4.56
N GLU A 163 7.36 -0.68 -5.30
CA GLU A 163 6.62 -0.05 -6.39
C GLU A 163 5.72 1.09 -5.88
N PHE A 164 5.06 0.89 -4.75
CA PHE A 164 4.29 1.94 -4.08
C PHE A 164 5.18 3.08 -3.56
N ALA A 165 6.34 2.76 -2.98
CA ALA A 165 7.28 3.75 -2.47
C ALA A 165 7.85 4.64 -3.58
N LYS A 166 8.16 4.12 -4.78
CA LYS A 166 8.59 4.90 -5.96
C LYS A 166 7.61 6.00 -6.34
N GLU A 167 6.34 5.83 -6.05
CA GLU A 167 5.28 6.81 -6.25
C GLU A 167 4.94 7.60 -4.97
N GLY A 168 5.74 7.45 -3.91
CA GLY A 168 5.64 8.18 -2.65
C GLY A 168 4.57 7.66 -1.69
N TRP A 169 3.96 6.49 -1.94
CA TRP A 169 2.96 5.90 -1.06
C TRP A 169 3.60 5.21 0.14
N LEU A 170 2.89 5.21 1.27
CA LEU A 170 3.26 4.43 2.45
C LEU A 170 2.61 3.05 2.40
N SER A 171 3.36 2.00 2.76
CA SER A 171 2.84 0.66 3.02
C SER A 171 2.72 0.42 4.53
N ALA A 172 1.55 0.03 5.02
CA ALA A 172 1.31 -0.17 6.43
C ALA A 172 2.21 -1.28 7.02
N GLY A 173 2.47 -2.35 6.26
CA GLY A 173 3.35 -3.42 6.68
C GLY A 173 4.74 -2.94 7.08
N ALA A 174 5.36 -2.04 6.30
CA ALA A 174 6.68 -1.51 6.59
C ALA A 174 6.66 -0.40 7.65
N PHE A 175 5.67 0.50 7.61
CA PHE A 175 5.66 1.70 8.46
C PHE A 175 4.95 1.51 9.79
N TRP A 176 4.02 0.55 9.90
CA TRP A 176 3.29 0.21 11.13
C TRP A 176 3.48 -1.25 11.57
N SER A 177 4.32 -2.00 10.85
CA SER A 177 4.65 -3.42 11.11
C SER A 177 3.46 -4.38 11.05
N ARG A 178 2.31 -3.95 10.56
CA ARG A 178 1.06 -4.74 10.42
C ARG A 178 0.21 -4.18 9.30
N ASP A 179 -0.90 -4.86 8.97
CA ASP A 179 -1.83 -4.41 7.92
C ASP A 179 -1.14 -4.31 6.55
N ALA A 180 -0.32 -5.32 6.24
CA ALA A 180 0.56 -5.28 5.07
C ALA A 180 -0.21 -5.30 3.73
N MET A 181 -1.52 -5.55 3.76
CA MET A 181 -2.41 -5.38 2.61
C MET A 181 -2.58 -3.91 2.21
N HIS A 182 -2.40 -2.97 3.15
CA HIS A 182 -2.80 -1.57 3.02
C HIS A 182 -1.67 -0.67 2.51
N PHE A 183 -1.97 0.07 1.45
CA PHE A 183 -1.11 1.11 0.86
C PHE A 183 -1.88 2.42 0.77
N GLN A 184 -1.22 3.55 1.13
CA GLN A 184 -1.89 4.84 1.14
C GLN A 184 -1.02 5.98 0.59
N ALA A 185 -1.64 6.91 -0.13
CA ALA A 185 -1.02 8.10 -0.69
C ALA A 185 -0.89 9.22 0.38
N THR A 186 0.08 9.04 1.31
CA THR A 186 0.44 10.00 2.38
C THR A 186 1.94 9.96 2.66
N LYS A 187 2.45 10.93 3.45
CA LYS A 187 3.86 11.02 3.87
C LYS A 187 4.01 11.27 5.36
#